data_d2709769ffedd12a467adba55797a596
#
_entry.id   d2709769ffedd12a467adba55797a596
#
_cell.length_a   1.000
_cell.length_b   1.000
_cell.length_c   1.000
_cell.angle_alpha   90.00
_cell.angle_beta   90.00
_cell.angle_gamma   90.00
#
_symmetry.space_group_name_H-M   'P 1'
#
loop_
_entity.id
_entity.type
_entity.pdbx_description
1 polymer ?
#
loop_
_entity_poly.entity_id
_entity_poly.type
_entity_poly.pdbx_seq_one_letter_code
_entity_poly.pdbx_strand_id
1 'polypeptide(L)'
;MAPRRAIALLLLLTAAAIAIQGYHPGLEDDAYYLAAIKRDLNPGLYPHDADFFRLQFQATIYDKLIAASIRITHLPPDLTIFLWQVAVTLAILAACLAIARRCFQKPEAHWSATAAVAALLTIPVSGTGVSLTDQYLHPRALATAAILGAIIAILDHRRLRAAFFLIAAATMHIIMAAFGISLCLFLSWQNSRRDSGPRLSSGAKLRTNAAIFTSAALPLPWLFQPTTEAWRAAAATRHFNLLNAWAWYEWLGVIVPFVILYYFARQARNEADKRSQPEFASRARLSAALLYYAIFQLTVALLILLPPQLERLRPFEPMRYLHLVYLLMFLIAGGLIGQHILGKHAYRWLLFFLPLSAGMFYAQRQMYPSTVHLELPGTKPSNDYLRAFAWIRQKTPRPNTPTDALFALDPYYMQQPGEDFHGFRALAERSALADMVKDPGMVARV
;
A
#
# COMPACT_ATOMS: atom_id res chain seq x y z
N MET A 1 -0.41 27.06 14.26
CA MET A 1 -1.14 26.19 15.24
C MET A 1 -0.15 25.61 16.23
N ALA A 2 -0.48 25.60 17.53
CA ALA A 2 0.41 25.02 18.55
C ALA A 2 0.67 23.52 18.26
N PRO A 3 1.90 22.99 18.49
CA PRO A 3 2.25 21.60 18.15
C PRO A 3 1.34 20.57 18.81
N ARG A 4 0.90 20.79 20.04
CA ARG A 4 -0.04 19.91 20.75
C ARG A 4 -1.38 19.76 20.02
N ARG A 5 -1.93 20.85 19.47
CA ARG A 5 -3.18 20.78 18.68
C ARG A 5 -3.00 20.03 17.36
N ALA A 6 -1.83 20.14 16.73
CA ALA A 6 -1.55 19.39 15.52
C ALA A 6 -1.46 17.88 15.78
N ILE A 7 -0.83 17.48 16.88
CA ILE A 7 -0.77 16.07 17.30
C ILE A 7 -2.17 15.54 17.60
N ALA A 8 -2.97 16.27 18.39
CA ALA A 8 -4.33 15.86 18.72
C ALA A 8 -5.21 15.67 17.48
N LEU A 9 -5.12 16.59 16.50
CA LEU A 9 -5.86 16.46 15.23
C LEU A 9 -5.38 15.29 14.39
N LEU A 10 -4.08 15.00 14.35
CA LEU A 10 -3.55 13.82 13.65
C LEU A 10 -4.05 12.52 14.30
N LEU A 11 -4.05 12.44 15.62
CA LEU A 11 -4.58 11.29 16.34
C LEU A 11 -6.09 11.11 16.08
N LEU A 12 -6.84 12.21 16.08
CA LEU A 12 -8.27 12.18 15.74
C LEU A 12 -8.50 11.70 14.30
N LEU A 13 -7.74 12.23 13.33
CA LEU A 13 -7.83 11.79 11.94
C LEU A 13 -7.43 10.32 11.78
N THR A 14 -6.44 9.85 12.53
CA THR A 14 -6.03 8.43 12.53
C THR A 14 -7.16 7.54 13.06
N ALA A 15 -7.76 7.92 14.18
CA ALA A 15 -8.91 7.20 14.74
C ALA A 15 -10.11 7.22 13.78
N ALA A 16 -10.41 8.37 13.17
CA ALA A 16 -11.46 8.49 12.17
C ALA A 16 -11.17 7.64 10.92
N ALA A 17 -9.93 7.61 10.43
CA ALA A 17 -9.53 6.78 9.30
C ALA A 17 -9.77 5.30 9.59
N ILE A 18 -9.35 4.80 10.75
CA ILE A 18 -9.57 3.39 11.15
C ILE A 18 -11.07 3.10 11.30
N ALA A 19 -11.84 4.04 11.88
CA ALA A 19 -13.28 3.89 12.01
C ALA A 19 -14.02 3.87 10.66
N ILE A 20 -13.51 4.58 9.65
CA ILE A 20 -14.07 4.58 8.28
C ILE A 20 -13.67 3.30 7.54
N GLN A 21 -12.41 2.89 7.64
CA GLN A 21 -11.85 1.76 6.91
C GLN A 21 -12.35 0.41 7.42
N GLY A 22 -12.55 0.28 8.72
CA GLY A 22 -12.65 -1.00 9.39
C GLY A 22 -11.27 -1.55 9.81
N TYR A 23 -11.29 -2.63 10.58
CA TYR A 23 -10.11 -3.39 10.96
C TYR A 23 -10.44 -4.87 11.02
N HIS A 24 -9.78 -5.67 10.19
CA HIS A 24 -10.08 -7.09 10.00
C HIS A 24 -8.78 -7.91 9.92
N PRO A 25 -8.21 -8.35 11.06
CA PRO A 25 -6.98 -9.15 11.07
C PRO A 25 -7.21 -10.55 10.50
N GLY A 26 -6.28 -11.04 9.71
CA GLY A 26 -6.37 -12.34 9.04
C GLY A 26 -7.17 -12.35 7.75
N LEU A 27 -7.68 -11.19 7.31
CA LEU A 27 -8.45 -11.02 6.08
C LEU A 27 -7.52 -10.95 4.86
N GLU A 28 -7.98 -11.47 3.73
CA GLU A 28 -7.31 -11.32 2.43
C GLU A 28 -5.83 -11.78 2.47
N ASP A 29 -4.88 -10.92 2.10
CA ASP A 29 -3.46 -11.25 2.12
C ASP A 29 -2.88 -11.42 3.53
N ASP A 30 -3.55 -10.91 4.57
CA ASP A 30 -3.16 -11.15 5.97
C ASP A 30 -3.30 -12.63 6.38
N ALA A 31 -4.03 -13.43 5.60
CA ALA A 31 -4.02 -14.88 5.72
C ALA A 31 -2.60 -15.48 5.72
N TYR A 32 -1.65 -14.86 4.98
CA TYR A 32 -0.25 -15.27 4.96
C TYR A 32 0.59 -14.49 5.95
N TYR A 33 0.43 -13.17 6.02
CA TYR A 33 1.26 -12.31 6.86
C TYR A 33 1.09 -12.64 8.34
N LEU A 34 -0.15 -12.79 8.79
CA LEU A 34 -0.44 -13.18 10.17
C LEU A 34 0.02 -14.62 10.47
N ALA A 35 -0.16 -15.55 9.52
CA ALA A 35 0.33 -16.92 9.68
C ALA A 35 1.88 -16.95 9.78
N ALA A 36 2.60 -16.18 8.99
CA ALA A 36 4.06 -16.10 9.04
C ALA A 36 4.56 -15.49 10.36
N ILE A 37 3.94 -14.42 10.84
CA ILE A 37 4.25 -13.82 12.15
C ILE A 37 4.06 -14.86 13.27
N LYS A 38 2.93 -15.59 13.25
CA LYS A 38 2.64 -16.64 14.22
C LYS A 38 3.64 -17.79 14.13
N ARG A 39 4.06 -18.18 12.92
CA ARG A 39 5.10 -19.19 12.69
C ARG A 39 6.45 -18.74 13.26
N ASP A 40 6.82 -17.49 13.11
CA ASP A 40 8.05 -16.93 13.69
C ASP A 40 8.00 -16.92 15.23
N LEU A 41 6.84 -16.67 15.82
CA LEU A 41 6.64 -16.73 17.27
C LEU A 41 6.68 -18.17 17.80
N ASN A 42 6.11 -19.12 17.06
CA ASN A 42 6.06 -20.54 17.40
C ASN A 42 6.46 -21.39 16.18
N PRO A 43 7.74 -21.80 16.05
CA PRO A 43 8.24 -22.61 14.96
C PRO A 43 7.59 -24.00 14.79
N GLY A 44 6.83 -24.47 15.75
CA GLY A 44 6.05 -25.72 15.67
C GLY A 44 4.75 -25.59 14.89
N LEU A 45 4.29 -24.38 14.55
CA LEU A 45 3.07 -24.19 13.75
C LEU A 45 3.27 -24.61 12.29
N TYR A 46 2.22 -25.09 11.66
CA TYR A 46 2.13 -25.42 10.23
C TYR A 46 3.16 -26.45 9.74
N PRO A 47 3.24 -27.65 10.34
CA PRO A 47 4.28 -28.63 10.01
C PRO A 47 4.16 -29.16 8.57
N HIS A 48 2.97 -29.11 7.95
CA HIS A 48 2.71 -29.64 6.62
C HIS A 48 2.80 -28.63 5.47
N ASP A 49 2.66 -27.32 5.76
CA ASP A 49 2.54 -26.27 4.73
C ASP A 49 3.35 -25.01 5.02
N ALA A 50 4.22 -25.01 6.04
CA ALA A 50 5.02 -23.83 6.40
C ALA A 50 5.91 -23.33 5.26
N ASP A 51 6.49 -24.23 4.46
CA ASP A 51 7.39 -23.85 3.38
C ASP A 51 6.67 -23.12 2.26
N PHE A 52 5.39 -23.42 2.06
CA PHE A 52 4.56 -22.79 1.03
C PHE A 52 4.46 -21.27 1.21
N PHE A 53 4.18 -20.76 2.40
CA PHE A 53 4.04 -19.31 2.60
C PHE A 53 5.35 -18.63 3.00
N ARG A 54 6.40 -19.38 3.37
CA ARG A 54 7.73 -18.78 3.66
C ARG A 54 8.38 -18.17 2.42
N LEU A 55 8.08 -18.65 1.23
CA LEU A 55 8.65 -18.12 -0.02
C LEU A 55 8.40 -16.61 -0.18
N GLN A 56 7.21 -16.13 0.21
CA GLN A 56 6.87 -14.72 0.11
C GLN A 56 7.71 -13.82 1.02
N PHE A 57 8.26 -14.37 2.11
CA PHE A 57 8.97 -13.60 3.14
C PHE A 57 10.49 -13.63 3.03
N GLN A 58 11.04 -14.39 2.08
CA GLN A 58 12.49 -14.50 1.91
C GLN A 58 13.17 -13.16 1.59
N ALA A 59 12.45 -12.25 0.92
CA ALA A 59 12.96 -10.94 0.50
C ALA A 59 12.59 -9.79 1.44
N THR A 60 11.92 -10.05 2.56
CA THR A 60 11.43 -9.03 3.49
C THR A 60 11.77 -9.36 4.93
N ILE A 61 11.73 -8.36 5.81
CA ILE A 61 11.92 -8.54 7.27
C ILE A 61 10.64 -8.27 8.05
N TYR A 62 9.51 -8.14 7.36
CA TYR A 62 8.25 -7.72 7.96
C TYR A 62 7.77 -8.63 9.09
N ASP A 63 7.64 -9.92 8.81
CA ASP A 63 7.24 -10.96 9.76
C ASP A 63 8.14 -10.98 10.99
N LYS A 64 9.46 -10.95 10.79
CA LYS A 64 10.49 -10.91 11.84
C LYS A 64 10.42 -9.64 12.68
N LEU A 65 10.17 -8.49 12.04
CA LEU A 65 10.04 -7.20 12.74
C LEU A 65 8.84 -7.22 13.69
N ILE A 66 7.67 -7.68 13.20
CA ILE A 66 6.47 -7.74 14.02
C ILE A 66 6.63 -8.79 15.14
N ALA A 67 7.12 -9.98 14.81
CA ALA A 67 7.39 -11.02 15.81
C ALA A 67 8.41 -10.56 16.87
N ALA A 68 9.48 -9.86 16.48
CA ALA A 68 10.45 -9.28 17.41
C ALA A 68 9.80 -8.24 18.33
N SER A 69 8.92 -7.38 17.78
CA SER A 69 8.21 -6.38 18.60
C SER A 69 7.31 -7.05 19.66
N ILE A 70 6.63 -8.13 19.31
CA ILE A 70 5.82 -8.92 20.24
C ILE A 70 6.70 -9.54 21.36
N ARG A 71 7.85 -10.13 20.99
CA ARG A 71 8.79 -10.70 21.97
C ARG A 71 9.36 -9.66 22.93
N ILE A 72 9.70 -8.47 22.42
CA ILE A 72 10.30 -7.38 23.22
C ILE A 72 9.26 -6.73 24.14
N THR A 73 8.05 -6.50 23.64
CA THR A 73 7.01 -5.81 24.43
C THR A 73 6.25 -6.72 25.36
N HIS A 74 6.28 -8.04 25.13
CA HIS A 74 5.47 -9.04 25.81
C HIS A 74 3.94 -8.77 25.76
N LEU A 75 3.50 -7.92 24.85
CA LEU A 75 2.08 -7.66 24.62
C LEU A 75 1.44 -8.82 23.83
N PRO A 76 0.13 -9.04 23.98
CA PRO A 76 -0.60 -10.00 23.15
C PRO A 76 -0.39 -9.71 21.66
N PRO A 77 -0.21 -10.75 20.82
CA PRO A 77 0.01 -10.57 19.37
C PRO A 77 -1.03 -9.69 18.69
N ASP A 78 -2.32 -9.95 18.95
CA ASP A 78 -3.43 -9.20 18.35
C ASP A 78 -3.37 -7.70 18.70
N LEU A 79 -3.04 -7.39 19.98
CA LEU A 79 -2.88 -6.01 20.42
C LEU A 79 -1.66 -5.34 19.76
N THR A 80 -0.54 -6.05 19.66
CA THR A 80 0.68 -5.51 19.05
C THR A 80 0.46 -5.22 17.57
N ILE A 81 -0.20 -6.10 16.83
CA ILE A 81 -0.52 -5.93 15.41
C ILE A 81 -1.48 -4.74 15.21
N PHE A 82 -2.50 -4.61 16.07
CA PHE A 82 -3.39 -3.45 16.04
C PHE A 82 -2.66 -2.14 16.32
N LEU A 83 -1.76 -2.10 17.29
CA LEU A 83 -0.93 -0.92 17.58
C LEU A 83 -0.02 -0.56 16.40
N TRP A 84 0.54 -1.55 15.69
CA TRP A 84 1.28 -1.32 14.45
C TRP A 84 0.38 -0.74 13.36
N GLN A 85 -0.85 -1.23 13.18
CA GLN A 85 -1.81 -0.66 12.22
C GLN A 85 -2.09 0.81 12.52
N VAL A 86 -2.35 1.15 13.79
CA VAL A 86 -2.54 2.55 14.24
C VAL A 86 -1.30 3.38 13.97
N ALA A 87 -0.11 2.88 14.32
CA ALA A 87 1.15 3.60 14.15
C ALA A 87 1.47 3.87 12.67
N VAL A 88 1.25 2.90 11.80
CA VAL A 88 1.49 3.04 10.36
C VAL A 88 0.50 4.01 9.72
N THR A 89 -0.78 3.93 10.07
CA THR A 89 -1.79 4.89 9.61
C THR A 89 -1.44 6.32 10.05
N LEU A 90 -1.06 6.48 11.31
CA LEU A 90 -0.57 7.77 11.84
C LEU A 90 0.67 8.27 11.09
N ALA A 91 1.63 7.39 10.80
CA ALA A 91 2.85 7.74 10.06
C ALA A 91 2.53 8.21 8.63
N ILE A 92 1.63 7.53 7.92
CA ILE A 92 1.17 7.93 6.59
C ILE A 92 0.51 9.32 6.64
N LEU A 93 -0.43 9.54 7.57
CA LEU A 93 -1.13 10.83 7.69
C LEU A 93 -0.19 11.95 8.14
N ALA A 94 0.77 11.68 9.04
CA ALA A 94 1.80 12.64 9.43
C ALA A 94 2.71 13.02 8.25
N ALA A 95 3.10 12.05 7.43
CA ALA A 95 3.87 12.29 6.22
C ALA A 95 3.05 13.07 5.18
N CYS A 96 1.77 12.78 5.01
CA CYS A 96 0.85 13.56 4.16
C CYS A 96 0.76 15.02 4.62
N LEU A 97 0.59 15.26 5.93
CA LEU A 97 0.60 16.61 6.50
C LEU A 97 1.94 17.32 6.25
N ALA A 98 3.06 16.60 6.39
CA ALA A 98 4.39 17.16 6.16
C ALA A 98 4.63 17.54 4.68
N ILE A 99 4.14 16.73 3.72
CA ILE A 99 4.17 17.04 2.30
C ILE A 99 3.26 18.24 2.00
N ALA A 100 2.02 18.23 2.53
CA ALA A 100 1.06 19.32 2.33
C ALA A 100 1.61 20.66 2.81
N ARG A 101 2.30 20.70 3.94
CA ARG A 101 2.97 21.93 4.46
C ARG A 101 4.07 22.45 3.53
N ARG A 102 4.68 21.59 2.71
CA ARG A 102 5.71 22.00 1.72
C ARG A 102 5.12 22.43 0.39
N CYS A 103 3.86 22.04 0.13
CA CYS A 103 3.19 22.29 -1.13
C CYS A 103 2.13 23.40 -1.08
N PHE A 104 1.69 23.77 0.11
CA PHE A 104 0.63 24.76 0.32
C PHE A 104 0.99 25.71 1.46
N GLN A 105 0.47 26.93 1.42
CA GLN A 105 0.74 27.96 2.43
C GLN A 105 -0.29 27.97 3.54
N LYS A 106 -1.57 27.73 3.18
CA LYS A 106 -2.69 27.89 4.09
C LYS A 106 -2.89 26.64 4.95
N PRO A 107 -3.08 26.82 6.28
CA PRO A 107 -3.38 25.70 7.18
C PRO A 107 -4.62 24.88 6.74
N GLU A 108 -5.61 25.52 6.15
CA GLU A 108 -6.81 24.86 5.62
C GLU A 108 -6.45 23.85 4.52
N ALA A 109 -5.50 24.22 3.65
CA ALA A 109 -5.01 23.30 2.62
C ALA A 109 -4.23 22.11 3.20
N HIS A 110 -3.40 22.34 4.24
CA HIS A 110 -2.66 21.28 4.91
C HIS A 110 -3.58 20.21 5.50
N TRP A 111 -4.59 20.66 6.23
CA TRP A 111 -5.51 19.74 6.91
C TRP A 111 -6.52 19.10 5.97
N SER A 112 -6.98 19.81 4.96
CA SER A 112 -7.87 19.24 3.94
C SER A 112 -7.15 18.18 3.10
N ALA A 113 -5.87 18.40 2.73
CA ALA A 113 -5.05 17.40 2.07
C ALA A 113 -4.94 16.11 2.91
N THR A 114 -4.65 16.25 4.20
CA THR A 114 -4.50 15.12 5.12
C THR A 114 -5.84 14.42 5.38
N ALA A 115 -6.92 15.18 5.55
CA ALA A 115 -8.27 14.64 5.76
C ALA A 115 -8.81 13.92 4.52
N ALA A 116 -8.50 14.41 3.31
CA ALA A 116 -8.86 13.73 2.07
C ALA A 116 -8.21 12.35 1.96
N VAL A 117 -6.92 12.26 2.27
CA VAL A 117 -6.23 10.96 2.31
C VAL A 117 -6.84 10.08 3.42
N ALA A 118 -7.05 10.61 4.63
CA ALA A 118 -7.63 9.85 5.74
C ALA A 118 -9.00 9.25 5.41
N ALA A 119 -9.86 10.01 4.72
CA ALA A 119 -11.19 9.55 4.31
C ALA A 119 -11.15 8.52 3.17
N LEU A 120 -10.10 8.56 2.31
CA LEU A 120 -9.99 7.74 1.10
C LEU A 120 -8.97 6.60 1.20
N LEU A 121 -8.44 6.28 2.38
CA LEU A 121 -7.37 5.28 2.54
C LEU A 121 -7.75 3.89 2.02
N THR A 122 -9.01 3.51 2.04
CA THR A 122 -9.48 2.21 1.53
C THR A 122 -10.11 2.29 0.14
N ILE A 123 -9.93 3.41 -0.58
CA ILE A 123 -10.37 3.49 -1.96
C ILE A 123 -9.59 2.49 -2.83
N PRO A 124 -10.27 1.67 -3.64
CA PRO A 124 -9.60 0.76 -4.54
C PRO A 124 -8.77 1.53 -5.57
N VAL A 125 -7.55 1.06 -5.82
CA VAL A 125 -6.72 1.54 -6.91
C VAL A 125 -7.06 0.75 -8.16
N SER A 126 -7.60 1.42 -9.13
CA SER A 126 -8.23 0.83 -10.30
C SER A 126 -7.40 -0.26 -10.98
N GLY A 127 -8.02 -1.42 -11.21
CA GLY A 127 -7.41 -2.54 -11.93
C GLY A 127 -6.23 -3.22 -11.24
N THR A 128 -5.89 -2.87 -10.01
CA THR A 128 -4.65 -3.36 -9.35
C THR A 128 -4.88 -4.39 -8.26
N GLY A 129 -6.13 -4.62 -7.87
CA GLY A 129 -6.49 -5.52 -6.76
C GLY A 129 -6.00 -5.04 -5.39
N VAL A 130 -5.66 -3.75 -5.23
CA VAL A 130 -5.23 -3.17 -3.95
C VAL A 130 -5.96 -1.87 -3.66
N SER A 131 -6.07 -1.53 -2.39
CA SER A 131 -6.50 -0.22 -1.89
C SER A 131 -5.29 0.65 -1.53
N LEU A 132 -5.47 1.93 -1.21
CA LEU A 132 -4.38 2.78 -0.74
C LEU A 132 -3.79 2.28 0.58
N THR A 133 -4.63 1.77 1.49
CA THR A 133 -4.22 0.96 2.63
C THR A 133 -5.20 -0.18 2.81
N ASP A 134 -4.78 -1.19 3.55
CA ASP A 134 -5.60 -2.36 3.84
C ASP A 134 -6.25 -2.21 5.22
N GLN A 135 -7.33 -2.96 5.45
CA GLN A 135 -8.05 -3.02 6.73
C GLN A 135 -7.33 -3.89 7.78
N TYR A 136 -6.11 -4.26 7.50
CA TYR A 136 -5.20 -5.05 8.35
C TYR A 136 -3.76 -4.55 8.17
N LEU A 137 -2.88 -4.97 9.05
CA LEU A 137 -1.47 -4.60 8.97
C LEU A 137 -0.80 -5.27 7.77
N HIS A 138 -0.30 -4.47 6.84
CA HIS A 138 0.31 -4.97 5.61
C HIS A 138 1.70 -4.34 5.39
N PRO A 139 2.73 -5.10 4.94
CA PRO A 139 4.07 -4.56 4.67
C PRO A 139 4.07 -3.42 3.65
N ARG A 140 3.13 -3.40 2.70
CA ARG A 140 2.94 -2.31 1.75
C ARG A 140 2.67 -0.97 2.45
N ALA A 141 1.89 -0.95 3.53
CA ALA A 141 1.59 0.27 4.27
C ALA A 141 2.84 0.84 4.97
N LEU A 142 3.69 -0.03 5.55
CA LEU A 142 4.99 0.39 6.12
C LEU A 142 5.92 0.95 5.03
N ALA A 143 6.01 0.27 3.89
CA ALA A 143 6.79 0.75 2.75
C ALA A 143 6.27 2.10 2.24
N THR A 144 4.95 2.29 2.17
CA THR A 144 4.33 3.56 1.75
C THR A 144 4.69 4.69 2.71
N ALA A 145 4.62 4.48 4.02
CA ALA A 145 5.04 5.47 5.02
C ALA A 145 6.51 5.88 4.84
N ALA A 146 7.38 4.90 4.60
CA ALA A 146 8.80 5.15 4.32
C ALA A 146 9.01 5.90 2.99
N ILE A 147 8.31 5.54 1.91
CA ILE A 147 8.39 6.24 0.61
C ILE A 147 7.96 7.72 0.77
N LEU A 148 6.88 7.98 1.50
CA LEU A 148 6.47 9.36 1.80
C LEU A 148 7.56 10.12 2.59
N GLY A 149 8.24 9.45 3.54
CA GLY A 149 9.41 9.98 4.22
C GLY A 149 10.55 10.32 3.26
N ALA A 150 10.80 9.49 2.25
CA ALA A 150 11.79 9.76 1.20
C ALA A 150 11.41 10.98 0.34
N ILE A 151 10.13 11.09 -0.05
CA ILE A 151 9.62 12.26 -0.80
C ILE A 151 9.85 13.55 0.01
N ILE A 152 9.52 13.55 1.32
CA ILE A 152 9.78 14.69 2.21
C ILE A 152 11.26 15.04 2.21
N ALA A 153 12.13 14.04 2.37
CA ALA A 153 13.57 14.24 2.41
C ALA A 153 14.13 14.84 1.10
N ILE A 154 13.58 14.43 -0.06
CA ILE A 154 13.97 14.99 -1.37
C ILE A 154 13.47 16.43 -1.52
N LEU A 155 12.24 16.71 -1.09
CA LEU A 155 11.71 18.09 -1.09
C LEU A 155 12.58 19.03 -0.21
N ASP A 156 13.17 18.48 0.86
CA ASP A 156 14.09 19.18 1.77
C ASP A 156 15.57 19.13 1.31
N HIS A 157 15.85 18.62 0.10
CA HIS A 157 17.21 18.44 -0.45
C HIS A 157 18.14 17.54 0.40
N ARG A 158 17.58 16.60 1.19
CA ARG A 158 18.31 15.71 2.11
C ARG A 158 18.46 14.29 1.52
N ARG A 159 19.35 14.13 0.55
CA ARG A 159 19.51 12.88 -0.24
C ARG A 159 19.82 11.64 0.61
N LEU A 160 20.69 11.76 1.63
CA LEU A 160 21.03 10.62 2.51
C LEU A 160 19.83 10.14 3.33
N ARG A 161 18.98 11.05 3.79
CA ARG A 161 17.73 10.67 4.48
C ARG A 161 16.74 9.99 3.53
N ALA A 162 16.68 10.47 2.30
CA ALA A 162 15.85 9.82 1.28
C ALA A 162 16.31 8.39 1.00
N ALA A 163 17.62 8.17 0.84
CA ALA A 163 18.20 6.85 0.67
C ALA A 163 17.89 5.93 1.86
N PHE A 164 18.02 6.41 3.10
CA PHE A 164 17.64 5.65 4.30
C PHE A 164 16.18 5.20 4.26
N PHE A 165 15.25 6.09 3.96
CA PHE A 165 13.83 5.75 3.88
C PHE A 165 13.53 4.78 2.72
N LEU A 166 14.21 4.89 1.58
CA LEU A 166 14.02 3.97 0.46
C LEU A 166 14.57 2.58 0.78
N ILE A 167 15.69 2.48 1.50
CA ILE A 167 16.20 1.21 2.01
C ILE A 167 15.20 0.60 3.00
N ALA A 168 14.68 1.38 3.94
CA ALA A 168 13.64 0.92 4.86
C ALA A 168 12.38 0.44 4.12
N ALA A 169 11.95 1.12 3.06
CA ALA A 169 10.85 0.67 2.21
C ALA A 169 11.17 -0.67 1.54
N ALA A 170 12.39 -0.85 1.03
CA ALA A 170 12.82 -2.06 0.34
C ALA A 170 12.86 -3.28 1.27
N THR A 171 13.26 -3.11 2.55
CA THR A 171 13.24 -4.19 3.53
C THR A 171 11.81 -4.62 3.92
N MET A 172 10.82 -3.73 3.77
CA MET A 172 9.42 -4.05 4.04
C MET A 172 8.70 -4.63 2.83
N HIS A 173 8.88 -4.02 1.64
CA HIS A 173 8.16 -4.44 0.43
C HIS A 173 8.92 -3.99 -0.84
N ILE A 174 9.67 -4.92 -1.45
CA ILE A 174 10.60 -4.60 -2.53
C ILE A 174 9.93 -3.98 -3.76
N ILE A 175 8.75 -4.47 -4.17
CA ILE A 175 8.02 -3.95 -5.33
C ILE A 175 7.57 -2.51 -5.09
N MET A 176 7.01 -2.22 -3.92
CA MET A 176 6.61 -0.84 -3.56
C MET A 176 7.82 0.09 -3.49
N ALA A 177 8.95 -0.40 -2.97
CA ALA A 177 10.18 0.37 -2.94
C ALA A 177 10.69 0.71 -4.34
N ALA A 178 10.60 -0.20 -5.31
CA ALA A 178 10.98 0.04 -6.70
C ALA A 178 10.14 1.20 -7.30
N PHE A 179 8.84 1.22 -7.06
CA PHE A 179 7.97 2.34 -7.44
C PHE A 179 8.35 3.63 -6.72
N GLY A 180 8.64 3.55 -5.42
CA GLY A 180 9.09 4.70 -4.62
C GLY A 180 10.42 5.26 -5.10
N ILE A 181 11.41 4.41 -5.41
CA ILE A 181 12.70 4.80 -5.97
C ILE A 181 12.49 5.53 -7.30
N SER A 182 11.69 4.96 -8.20
CA SER A 182 11.39 5.56 -9.50
C SER A 182 10.77 6.97 -9.35
N LEU A 183 9.76 7.13 -8.49
CA LEU A 183 9.15 8.44 -8.21
C LEU A 183 10.17 9.42 -7.63
N CYS A 184 10.99 8.99 -6.68
CA CYS A 184 12.03 9.78 -6.05
C CYS A 184 13.11 10.24 -7.04
N LEU A 185 13.44 9.42 -8.04
CA LEU A 185 14.35 9.80 -9.12
C LEU A 185 13.76 10.93 -9.99
N PHE A 186 12.48 10.82 -10.39
CA PHE A 186 11.81 11.88 -11.13
C PHE A 186 11.73 13.18 -10.32
N LEU A 187 11.44 13.09 -9.02
CA LEU A 187 11.39 14.26 -8.15
C LEU A 187 12.78 14.91 -7.98
N SER A 188 13.83 14.11 -7.83
CA SER A 188 15.22 14.57 -7.75
C SER A 188 15.66 15.25 -9.06
N TRP A 189 15.25 14.71 -10.20
CA TRP A 189 15.52 15.31 -11.51
C TRP A 189 14.82 16.67 -11.67
N GLN A 190 13.57 16.82 -11.23
CA GLN A 190 12.87 18.10 -11.20
C GLN A 190 13.55 19.14 -10.31
N ASN A 191 14.10 18.71 -9.16
CA ASN A 191 14.88 19.58 -8.30
C ASN A 191 16.16 20.09 -8.99
N SER A 192 16.89 19.21 -9.68
CA SER A 192 18.16 19.56 -10.34
C SER A 192 17.99 20.49 -11.54
N ARG A 193 16.89 20.41 -12.27
CA ARG A 193 16.62 21.27 -13.46
C ARG A 193 16.48 22.74 -13.10
N ARG A 194 16.00 23.07 -11.92
CA ARG A 194 15.74 24.45 -11.50
C ARG A 194 16.95 25.11 -10.83
N ASP A 195 17.81 24.30 -10.19
CA ASP A 195 19.08 24.76 -9.59
C ASP A 195 20.14 25.06 -10.67
N SER A 196 19.93 24.52 -11.87
CA SER A 196 20.72 24.81 -13.05
C SER A 196 20.04 25.92 -13.84
N GLY A 197 20.18 27.16 -13.41
CA GLY A 197 20.07 28.31 -14.31
C GLY A 197 20.95 28.08 -15.56
N PRO A 198 20.86 28.86 -16.65
CA PRO A 198 21.52 28.55 -17.92
C PRO A 198 23.05 28.54 -17.79
N ARG A 199 23.62 27.51 -17.17
CA ARG A 199 25.03 27.17 -17.15
C ARG A 199 25.25 25.90 -17.96
N LEU A 200 25.64 26.11 -19.19
CA LEU A 200 26.25 25.12 -20.08
C LEU A 200 27.50 24.55 -19.42
N SER A 201 27.39 23.38 -18.78
CA SER A 201 28.52 22.43 -18.65
C SER A 201 27.96 21.05 -18.28
N SER A 202 27.62 20.26 -19.28
CA SER A 202 26.74 19.09 -19.10
C SER A 202 27.39 17.73 -19.31
N GLY A 203 28.69 17.61 -19.26
CA GLY A 203 29.35 16.30 -19.56
C GLY A 203 29.45 15.29 -18.41
N ALA A 204 29.56 15.77 -17.19
CA ALA A 204 29.96 14.89 -16.05
C ALA A 204 28.78 14.38 -15.18
N LYS A 205 27.65 15.09 -15.14
CA LYS A 205 26.54 14.75 -14.20
C LYS A 205 25.58 13.66 -14.71
N LEU A 206 25.57 13.35 -16.00
CA LEU A 206 24.71 12.29 -16.56
C LEU A 206 25.24 10.88 -16.28
N ARG A 207 26.56 10.72 -16.11
CA ARG A 207 27.19 9.41 -15.90
C ARG A 207 26.89 8.76 -14.55
N THR A 208 26.65 9.54 -13.49
CA THR A 208 26.43 9.02 -12.14
C THR A 208 25.01 8.47 -11.96
N ASN A 209 24.02 8.97 -12.73
CA ASN A 209 22.64 8.55 -12.61
C ASN A 209 22.32 7.27 -13.44
N ALA A 210 23.11 6.99 -14.47
CA ALA A 210 22.95 5.78 -15.29
C ALA A 210 23.49 4.50 -14.61
N ALA A 211 24.47 4.64 -13.71
CA ALA A 211 25.09 3.51 -13.03
C ALA A 211 24.19 2.81 -11.99
N ILE A 212 23.09 3.46 -11.54
CA ILE A 212 22.16 2.89 -10.56
C ILE A 212 21.15 1.92 -11.23
N PHE A 213 20.98 2.03 -12.55
CA PHE A 213 20.03 1.17 -13.29
C PHE A 213 20.58 -0.21 -13.70
N THR A 214 21.89 -0.46 -13.53
CA THR A 214 22.56 -1.65 -14.10
C THR A 214 22.78 -2.80 -13.13
N SER A 215 22.34 -2.75 -11.88
CA SER A 215 22.68 -3.79 -10.89
C SER A 215 21.55 -4.80 -10.57
N ALA A 216 20.43 -4.79 -11.24
CA ALA A 216 19.46 -5.88 -11.21
C ALA A 216 19.66 -6.76 -12.46
N ALA A 217 20.78 -7.48 -12.53
CA ALA A 217 20.92 -8.61 -13.44
C ALA A 217 19.98 -9.72 -12.95
N LEU A 218 18.68 -9.59 -13.26
CA LEU A 218 17.79 -10.74 -13.27
C LEU A 218 18.41 -11.78 -14.23
N PRO A 219 18.38 -13.09 -13.92
CA PRO A 219 18.86 -14.09 -14.83
C PRO A 219 18.01 -14.05 -16.09
N LEU A 220 18.48 -13.30 -17.09
CA LEU A 220 17.81 -13.08 -18.38
C LEU A 220 17.24 -14.37 -19.01
N PRO A 221 17.92 -15.56 -18.94
CA PRO A 221 17.36 -16.79 -19.46
C PRO A 221 16.06 -17.23 -18.78
N TRP A 222 15.89 -16.97 -17.47
CA TRP A 222 14.67 -17.33 -16.73
C TRP A 222 13.43 -16.55 -17.21
N LEU A 223 13.59 -15.30 -17.62
CA LEU A 223 12.50 -14.46 -18.10
C LEU A 223 11.81 -15.00 -19.36
N PHE A 224 12.58 -15.70 -20.21
CA PHE A 224 12.11 -16.19 -21.50
C PHE A 224 11.80 -17.70 -21.51
N GLN A 225 11.90 -18.37 -20.36
CA GLN A 225 11.48 -19.76 -20.28
C GLN A 225 9.96 -19.86 -20.39
N PRO A 226 9.41 -20.82 -21.16
CA PRO A 226 7.98 -21.02 -21.26
C PRO A 226 7.40 -21.40 -19.90
N THR A 227 6.21 -20.87 -19.60
CA THR A 227 5.48 -21.20 -18.38
C THR A 227 4.69 -22.49 -18.59
N THR A 228 4.45 -23.23 -17.49
CA THR A 228 3.58 -24.41 -17.53
C THR A 228 2.10 -24.00 -17.61
N GLU A 229 1.24 -24.91 -18.07
CA GLU A 229 -0.20 -24.69 -18.09
C GLU A 229 -0.76 -24.44 -16.67
N ALA A 230 -0.28 -25.22 -15.68
CA ALA A 230 -0.65 -25.06 -14.28
C ALA A 230 -0.28 -23.66 -13.75
N TRP A 231 0.91 -23.15 -14.11
CA TRP A 231 1.33 -21.79 -13.74
C TRP A 231 0.41 -20.72 -14.37
N ARG A 232 0.04 -20.88 -15.66
CA ARG A 232 -0.86 -19.94 -16.33
C ARG A 232 -2.27 -19.97 -15.70
N ALA A 233 -2.75 -21.16 -15.36
CA ALA A 233 -4.03 -21.31 -14.65
C ALA A 233 -4.00 -20.60 -13.29
N ALA A 234 -2.94 -20.77 -12.51
CA ALA A 234 -2.74 -20.08 -11.24
C ALA A 234 -2.66 -18.54 -11.41
N ALA A 235 -1.88 -18.06 -12.39
CA ALA A 235 -1.76 -16.63 -12.69
C ALA A 235 -3.09 -16.01 -13.18
N ALA A 236 -3.90 -16.77 -13.91
CA ALA A 236 -5.19 -16.33 -14.43
C ALA A 236 -6.26 -16.14 -13.36
N THR A 237 -6.13 -16.75 -12.18
CA THR A 237 -7.02 -16.49 -11.03
C THR A 237 -6.95 -15.03 -10.56
N ARG A 238 -5.91 -14.29 -10.96
CA ARG A 238 -5.69 -12.87 -10.65
C ARG A 238 -6.00 -12.00 -11.87
N HIS A 239 -7.26 -11.64 -12.06
CA HIS A 239 -7.72 -10.84 -13.20
C HIS A 239 -6.93 -9.54 -13.40
N PHE A 240 -6.43 -8.92 -12.32
CA PHE A 240 -5.63 -7.69 -12.38
C PHE A 240 -4.25 -7.88 -13.08
N ASN A 241 -3.79 -9.12 -13.28
CA ASN A 241 -2.61 -9.44 -14.08
C ASN A 241 -2.90 -9.49 -15.59
N LEU A 242 -4.17 -9.43 -15.99
CA LEU A 242 -4.63 -9.62 -17.35
C LEU A 242 -5.38 -8.37 -17.84
N LEU A 243 -4.70 -7.50 -18.58
CA LEU A 243 -5.29 -6.23 -19.06
C LEU A 243 -6.54 -6.41 -19.94
N ASN A 244 -6.65 -7.54 -20.63
CA ASN A 244 -7.83 -7.89 -21.43
C ASN A 244 -9.05 -8.29 -20.59
N ALA A 245 -8.85 -8.61 -19.31
CA ALA A 245 -9.94 -8.90 -18.37
C ALA A 245 -10.46 -7.63 -17.66
N TRP A 246 -9.79 -6.48 -17.88
CA TRP A 246 -10.16 -5.22 -17.22
C TRP A 246 -11.45 -4.66 -17.79
N ALA A 247 -12.35 -4.22 -16.90
CA ALA A 247 -13.54 -3.50 -17.26
C ALA A 247 -13.22 -2.07 -17.73
N TRP A 248 -14.10 -1.46 -18.51
CA TRP A 248 -13.89 -0.12 -19.06
C TRP A 248 -13.66 0.95 -17.96
N TYR A 249 -14.33 0.82 -16.82
CA TYR A 249 -14.16 1.76 -15.70
C TYR A 249 -12.79 1.65 -15.03
N GLU A 250 -12.14 0.49 -15.07
CA GLU A 250 -10.77 0.33 -14.58
C GLU A 250 -9.79 1.11 -15.45
N TRP A 251 -9.99 1.13 -16.75
CA TRP A 251 -9.23 1.98 -17.67
C TRP A 251 -9.47 3.46 -17.44
N LEU A 252 -10.70 3.89 -17.10
CA LEU A 252 -10.94 5.27 -16.65
C LEU A 252 -10.14 5.61 -15.41
N GLY A 253 -10.04 4.68 -14.46
CA GLY A 253 -9.21 4.85 -13.27
C GLY A 253 -7.71 4.96 -13.56
N VAL A 254 -7.24 4.51 -14.73
CA VAL A 254 -5.87 4.77 -15.19
C VAL A 254 -5.79 6.14 -15.87
N ILE A 255 -6.69 6.44 -16.82
CA ILE A 255 -6.60 7.61 -17.70
C ILE A 255 -6.93 8.92 -16.96
N VAL A 256 -7.99 8.94 -16.14
CA VAL A 256 -8.45 10.15 -15.45
C VAL A 256 -7.37 10.74 -14.53
N PRO A 257 -6.62 9.97 -13.74
CA PRO A 257 -5.49 10.49 -12.98
C PRO A 257 -4.45 11.22 -13.83
N PHE A 258 -4.15 10.77 -15.05
CA PHE A 258 -3.21 11.49 -15.94
C PHE A 258 -3.72 12.88 -16.31
N VAL A 259 -5.01 13.00 -16.64
CA VAL A 259 -5.62 14.28 -16.96
C VAL A 259 -5.59 15.21 -15.74
N ILE A 260 -5.94 14.70 -14.56
CA ILE A 260 -5.89 15.46 -13.30
C ILE A 260 -4.46 15.91 -12.98
N LEU A 261 -3.48 15.02 -13.09
CA LEU A 261 -2.08 15.32 -12.82
C LEU A 261 -1.51 16.34 -13.81
N TYR A 262 -1.87 16.24 -15.08
CA TYR A 262 -1.51 17.23 -16.08
C TYR A 262 -2.05 18.62 -15.70
N TYR A 263 -3.31 18.69 -15.29
CA TYR A 263 -3.92 19.93 -14.82
C TYR A 263 -3.20 20.49 -13.59
N PHE A 264 -2.92 19.63 -12.58
CA PHE A 264 -2.18 20.03 -11.38
C PHE A 264 -0.77 20.53 -11.70
N ALA A 265 -0.05 19.83 -12.58
CA ALA A 265 1.30 20.24 -12.97
C ALA A 265 1.29 21.59 -13.70
N ARG A 266 0.33 21.80 -14.61
CA ARG A 266 0.15 23.06 -15.34
C ARG A 266 -0.24 24.22 -14.42
N GLN A 267 -1.24 24.01 -13.55
CA GLN A 267 -1.68 25.02 -12.59
C GLN A 267 -0.54 25.41 -11.62
N ALA A 268 0.11 24.42 -11.04
CA ALA A 268 1.19 24.64 -10.08
C ALA A 268 2.39 25.37 -10.72
N ARG A 269 2.70 25.07 -11.99
CA ARG A 269 3.74 25.78 -12.75
C ARG A 269 3.37 27.26 -12.95
N ASN A 270 2.15 27.53 -13.41
CA ASN A 270 1.67 28.90 -13.63
C ASN A 270 1.67 29.74 -12.32
N GLU A 271 1.34 29.11 -11.20
CA GLU A 271 1.40 29.79 -9.90
C GLU A 271 2.84 29.99 -9.42
N ALA A 272 3.73 29.02 -9.62
CA ALA A 272 5.15 29.15 -9.27
C ALA A 272 5.87 30.23 -10.08
N ASP A 273 5.51 30.41 -11.34
CA ASP A 273 6.07 31.44 -12.23
C ASP A 273 5.60 32.87 -11.82
N LYS A 274 4.37 32.96 -11.28
CA LYS A 274 3.81 34.25 -10.82
C LYS A 274 4.20 34.61 -9.38
N ARG A 275 4.56 33.63 -8.57
CA ARG A 275 4.81 33.80 -7.13
C ARG A 275 6.11 33.11 -6.73
N SER A 276 7.10 33.88 -6.34
CA SER A 276 8.45 33.38 -5.95
C SER A 276 8.48 32.66 -4.59
N GLN A 277 7.42 31.99 -4.19
CA GLN A 277 7.31 31.34 -2.90
C GLN A 277 7.65 29.84 -3.00
N PRO A 278 8.39 29.26 -2.03
CA PRO A 278 8.94 27.91 -2.11
C PRO A 278 7.87 26.81 -2.18
N GLU A 279 6.68 27.02 -1.59
CA GLU A 279 5.60 26.05 -1.56
C GLU A 279 5.01 25.81 -2.96
N PHE A 280 4.80 26.87 -3.75
CA PHE A 280 4.34 26.74 -5.12
C PHE A 280 5.36 25.99 -5.99
N ALA A 281 6.65 26.30 -5.78
CA ALA A 281 7.73 25.59 -6.46
C ALA A 281 7.78 24.11 -6.09
N SER A 282 7.61 23.78 -4.81
CA SER A 282 7.58 22.39 -4.34
C SER A 282 6.38 21.62 -4.88
N ARG A 283 5.19 22.24 -4.89
CA ARG A 283 4.00 21.64 -5.49
C ARG A 283 4.16 21.42 -6.99
N ALA A 284 4.73 22.39 -7.71
CA ALA A 284 4.98 22.26 -9.15
C ALA A 284 5.95 21.11 -9.45
N ARG A 285 7.03 20.99 -8.69
CA ARG A 285 8.00 19.89 -8.83
C ARG A 285 7.38 18.53 -8.54
N LEU A 286 6.62 18.41 -7.43
CA LEU A 286 5.95 17.16 -7.06
C LEU A 286 4.91 16.74 -8.10
N SER A 287 4.06 17.66 -8.56
CA SER A 287 3.03 17.37 -9.56
C SER A 287 3.64 16.99 -10.91
N ALA A 288 4.70 17.67 -11.34
CA ALA A 288 5.40 17.33 -12.58
C ALA A 288 6.12 15.97 -12.47
N ALA A 289 6.82 15.72 -11.35
CA ALA A 289 7.49 14.45 -11.11
C ALA A 289 6.49 13.28 -11.11
N LEU A 290 5.34 13.47 -10.47
CA LEU A 290 4.29 12.47 -10.40
C LEU A 290 3.70 12.17 -11.80
N LEU A 291 3.49 13.19 -12.64
CA LEU A 291 3.03 13.01 -14.01
C LEU A 291 4.05 12.22 -14.85
N TYR A 292 5.33 12.61 -14.83
CA TYR A 292 6.38 11.89 -15.58
C TYR A 292 6.57 10.46 -15.08
N TYR A 293 6.53 10.26 -13.75
CA TYR A 293 6.54 8.94 -13.14
C TYR A 293 5.38 8.09 -13.64
N ALA A 294 4.16 8.63 -13.62
CA ALA A 294 2.97 7.91 -14.05
C ALA A 294 3.05 7.48 -15.53
N ILE A 295 3.49 8.38 -16.42
CA ILE A 295 3.69 8.08 -17.85
C ILE A 295 4.75 6.97 -18.02
N PHE A 296 5.90 7.13 -17.36
CA PHE A 296 6.98 6.14 -17.43
C PHE A 296 6.53 4.76 -16.94
N GLN A 297 5.88 4.70 -15.78
CA GLN A 297 5.45 3.44 -15.20
C GLN A 297 4.33 2.76 -16.01
N LEU A 298 3.40 3.54 -16.58
CA LEU A 298 2.42 2.97 -17.51
C LEU A 298 3.10 2.36 -18.72
N THR A 299 4.09 3.04 -19.30
CA THR A 299 4.84 2.50 -20.42
C THR A 299 5.55 1.20 -20.06
N VAL A 300 6.22 1.15 -18.90
CA VAL A 300 6.88 -0.07 -18.40
C VAL A 300 5.84 -1.18 -18.16
N ALA A 301 4.70 -0.86 -17.54
CA ALA A 301 3.66 -1.84 -17.28
C ALA A 301 3.08 -2.44 -18.58
N LEU A 302 2.82 -1.61 -19.58
CA LEU A 302 2.33 -2.08 -20.89
C LEU A 302 3.39 -2.94 -21.60
N LEU A 303 4.67 -2.55 -21.54
CA LEU A 303 5.77 -3.35 -22.12
C LEU A 303 5.93 -4.73 -21.44
N ILE A 304 5.56 -4.86 -20.17
CA ILE A 304 5.59 -6.14 -19.42
C ILE A 304 4.33 -6.97 -19.68
N LEU A 305 3.16 -6.32 -19.65
CA LEU A 305 1.87 -7.04 -19.61
C LEU A 305 1.36 -7.44 -21.01
N LEU A 306 1.71 -6.68 -22.06
CA LEU A 306 1.24 -6.96 -23.41
C LEU A 306 1.96 -8.13 -24.09
N PRO A 307 3.31 -8.23 -24.06
CA PRO A 307 4.00 -9.33 -24.73
C PRO A 307 3.81 -10.66 -23.99
N PRO A 308 3.36 -11.74 -24.67
CA PRO A 308 3.22 -13.05 -24.03
C PRO A 308 4.57 -13.63 -23.56
N GLN A 309 5.68 -13.22 -24.19
CA GLN A 309 7.03 -13.66 -23.82
C GLN A 309 7.47 -13.20 -22.42
N LEU A 310 6.82 -12.16 -21.88
CA LEU A 310 7.10 -11.61 -20.55
C LEU A 310 6.05 -11.99 -19.51
N GLU A 311 5.24 -13.03 -19.78
CA GLU A 311 4.14 -13.44 -18.88
C GLU A 311 4.63 -13.78 -17.46
N ARG A 312 5.86 -14.25 -17.26
CA ARG A 312 6.49 -14.49 -15.96
C ARG A 312 6.64 -13.23 -15.10
N LEU A 313 6.65 -12.05 -15.71
CA LEU A 313 6.72 -10.77 -14.99
C LEU A 313 5.35 -10.26 -14.53
N ARG A 314 4.25 -10.81 -15.02
CA ARG A 314 2.89 -10.37 -14.65
C ARG A 314 2.61 -10.41 -13.16
N PRO A 315 3.06 -11.45 -12.40
CA PRO A 315 2.85 -11.50 -10.95
C PRO A 315 3.62 -10.44 -10.15
N PHE A 316 4.54 -9.69 -10.76
CA PHE A 316 5.14 -8.49 -10.14
C PHE A 316 4.20 -7.29 -10.13
N GLU A 317 3.02 -7.43 -10.76
CA GLU A 317 1.90 -6.50 -10.68
C GLU A 317 2.29 -5.06 -11.02
N PRO A 318 2.86 -4.82 -12.22
CA PRO A 318 3.47 -3.54 -12.56
C PRO A 318 2.48 -2.37 -12.56
N MET A 319 1.15 -2.62 -12.69
CA MET A 319 0.12 -1.58 -12.58
C MET A 319 -0.06 -1.03 -11.16
N ARG A 320 0.51 -1.67 -10.14
CA ARG A 320 0.47 -1.18 -8.74
C ARG A 320 1.24 0.14 -8.53
N TYR A 321 1.98 0.63 -9.53
CA TYR A 321 2.53 1.99 -9.49
C TYR A 321 1.44 3.07 -9.27
N LEU A 322 0.20 2.80 -9.71
CA LEU A 322 -0.96 3.68 -9.52
C LEU A 322 -1.25 3.98 -8.05
N HIS A 323 -0.84 3.11 -7.13
CA HIS A 323 -0.98 3.34 -5.69
C HIS A 323 -0.39 4.68 -5.25
N LEU A 324 0.87 4.97 -5.62
CA LEU A 324 1.51 6.27 -5.29
C LEU A 324 0.89 7.43 -6.06
N VAL A 325 0.42 7.18 -7.29
CA VAL A 325 -0.31 8.17 -8.11
C VAL A 325 -1.59 8.60 -7.40
N TYR A 326 -2.42 7.66 -6.99
CA TYR A 326 -3.70 7.93 -6.33
C TYR A 326 -3.50 8.64 -4.99
N LEU A 327 -2.59 8.15 -4.16
CA LEU A 327 -2.32 8.73 -2.84
C LEU A 327 -1.90 10.19 -2.94
N LEU A 328 -0.92 10.52 -3.80
CA LEU A 328 -0.41 11.88 -3.95
C LEU A 328 -1.38 12.78 -4.74
N MET A 329 -2.12 12.21 -5.68
CA MET A 329 -3.20 12.92 -6.39
C MET A 329 -4.28 13.38 -5.41
N PHE A 330 -4.77 12.50 -4.53
CA PHE A 330 -5.76 12.87 -3.52
C PHE A 330 -5.20 13.85 -2.49
N LEU A 331 -3.94 13.74 -2.14
CA LEU A 331 -3.27 14.71 -1.26
C LEU A 331 -3.28 16.11 -1.89
N ILE A 332 -2.89 16.22 -3.16
CA ILE A 332 -2.86 17.51 -3.88
C ILE A 332 -4.28 18.03 -4.10
N ALA A 333 -5.21 17.19 -4.53
CA ALA A 333 -6.61 17.54 -4.73
C ALA A 333 -7.25 18.07 -3.44
N GLY A 334 -7.08 17.33 -2.33
CA GLY A 334 -7.57 17.76 -1.02
C GLY A 334 -7.00 19.10 -0.59
N GLY A 335 -5.70 19.34 -0.84
CA GLY A 335 -5.07 20.63 -0.56
C GLY A 335 -5.67 21.78 -1.38
N LEU A 336 -5.91 21.57 -2.66
CA LEU A 336 -6.57 22.56 -3.54
C LEU A 336 -8.02 22.83 -3.11
N ILE A 337 -8.78 21.78 -2.76
CA ILE A 337 -10.14 21.90 -2.22
C ILE A 337 -10.12 22.71 -0.93
N GLY A 338 -9.20 22.43 0.00
CA GLY A 338 -9.03 23.18 1.23
C GLY A 338 -8.71 24.65 1.00
N GLN A 339 -7.84 24.92 0.02
CA GLN A 339 -7.39 26.29 -0.30
C GLN A 339 -8.44 27.13 -0.99
N HIS A 340 -9.24 26.55 -1.89
CA HIS A 340 -10.13 27.30 -2.80
C HIS A 340 -11.62 27.16 -2.47
N ILE A 341 -12.04 26.04 -1.84
CA ILE A 341 -13.46 25.73 -1.63
C ILE A 341 -13.81 25.80 -0.14
N LEU A 342 -13.09 25.06 0.71
CA LEU A 342 -13.46 24.92 2.14
C LEU A 342 -13.11 26.16 2.94
N GLY A 343 -11.89 26.68 2.77
CA GLY A 343 -11.41 27.84 3.52
C GLY A 343 -11.56 27.66 5.03
N LYS A 344 -11.94 28.74 5.72
CA LYS A 344 -12.15 28.76 7.18
C LYS A 344 -13.57 28.39 7.61
N HIS A 345 -14.45 28.01 6.71
CA HIS A 345 -15.86 27.80 6.99
C HIS A 345 -16.14 26.36 7.43
N ALA A 346 -16.35 26.12 8.72
CA ALA A 346 -16.55 24.78 9.29
C ALA A 346 -17.70 24.00 8.62
N TYR A 347 -18.80 24.66 8.24
CA TYR A 347 -19.92 23.99 7.57
C TYR A 347 -19.53 23.39 6.21
N ARG A 348 -18.60 24.01 5.45
CA ARG A 348 -18.12 23.45 4.17
C ARG A 348 -17.31 22.18 4.38
N TRP A 349 -16.52 22.13 5.46
CA TRP A 349 -15.78 20.92 5.85
C TRP A 349 -16.75 19.79 6.20
N LEU A 350 -17.80 20.07 6.97
CA LEU A 350 -18.81 19.06 7.29
C LEU A 350 -19.54 18.58 6.04
N LEU A 351 -20.00 19.51 5.18
CA LEU A 351 -20.70 19.18 3.94
C LEU A 351 -19.86 18.38 2.96
N PHE A 352 -18.55 18.53 2.97
CA PHE A 352 -17.64 17.79 2.09
C PHE A 352 -17.19 16.45 2.70
N PHE A 353 -16.63 16.49 3.92
CA PHE A 353 -16.01 15.29 4.49
C PHE A 353 -17.02 14.32 5.13
N LEU A 354 -18.15 14.78 5.62
CA LEU A 354 -19.13 13.87 6.24
C LEU A 354 -19.76 12.91 5.20
N PRO A 355 -20.30 13.38 4.06
CA PRO A 355 -20.80 12.46 3.03
C PRO A 355 -19.71 11.56 2.44
N LEU A 356 -18.50 12.10 2.21
CA LEU A 356 -17.36 11.32 1.71
C LEU A 356 -17.02 10.18 2.68
N SER A 357 -16.87 10.49 3.98
CA SER A 357 -16.55 9.50 5.02
C SER A 357 -17.69 8.49 5.21
N ALA A 358 -18.94 8.94 5.19
CA ALA A 358 -20.11 8.07 5.29
C ALA A 358 -20.22 7.12 4.10
N GLY A 359 -19.96 7.62 2.88
CA GLY A 359 -19.93 6.80 1.66
C GLY A 359 -18.84 5.75 1.70
N MET A 360 -17.63 6.11 2.15
CA MET A 360 -16.52 5.16 2.30
C MET A 360 -16.80 4.12 3.38
N PHE A 361 -17.31 4.54 4.55
CA PHE A 361 -17.73 3.62 5.60
C PHE A 361 -18.79 2.63 5.10
N TYR A 362 -19.81 3.13 4.39
CA TYR A 362 -20.86 2.28 3.82
C TYR A 362 -20.28 1.28 2.81
N ALA A 363 -19.41 1.73 1.90
CA ALA A 363 -18.76 0.86 0.93
C ALA A 363 -17.95 -0.27 1.62
N GLN A 364 -17.21 0.06 2.68
CA GLN A 364 -16.44 -0.93 3.45
C GLN A 364 -17.35 -1.91 4.19
N ARG A 365 -18.46 -1.43 4.77
CA ARG A 365 -19.45 -2.32 5.39
C ARG A 365 -20.13 -3.27 4.41
N GLN A 366 -20.33 -2.85 3.16
CA GLN A 366 -20.87 -3.72 2.12
C GLN A 366 -19.85 -4.73 1.61
N MET A 367 -18.56 -4.41 1.67
CA MET A 367 -17.49 -5.31 1.25
C MET A 367 -17.32 -6.49 2.23
N TYR A 368 -17.50 -6.25 3.54
CA TYR A 368 -17.36 -7.24 4.60
C TYR A 368 -18.61 -7.28 5.47
N PRO A 369 -19.74 -7.85 4.96
CA PRO A 369 -21.03 -7.80 5.63
C PRO A 369 -21.16 -8.79 6.79
N SER A 370 -20.38 -9.88 6.79
CA SER A 370 -20.52 -11.01 7.72
C SER A 370 -19.80 -10.82 9.04
N THR A 371 -18.90 -9.81 9.13
CA THR A 371 -18.11 -9.52 10.31
C THR A 371 -18.42 -8.14 10.89
N VAL A 372 -18.02 -7.90 12.14
CA VAL A 372 -18.08 -6.56 12.71
C VAL A 372 -17.08 -5.65 12.02
N HIS A 373 -17.43 -4.39 11.82
CA HIS A 373 -16.59 -3.44 11.09
C HIS A 373 -15.20 -3.20 11.74
N LEU A 374 -15.09 -3.36 13.04
CA LEU A 374 -13.87 -3.24 13.81
C LEU A 374 -13.66 -4.52 14.65
N GLU A 375 -12.84 -5.44 14.16
CA GLU A 375 -12.44 -6.64 14.88
C GLU A 375 -11.27 -6.34 15.83
N LEU A 376 -11.54 -5.52 16.86
CA LEU A 376 -10.54 -5.08 17.82
C LEU A 376 -9.99 -6.28 18.65
N PRO A 377 -8.78 -6.17 19.21
CA PRO A 377 -8.22 -7.18 20.10
C PRO A 377 -9.20 -7.54 21.22
N GLY A 378 -9.48 -8.83 21.39
CA GLY A 378 -10.46 -9.35 22.34
C GLY A 378 -11.93 -9.38 21.87
N THR A 379 -12.22 -8.94 20.65
CA THR A 379 -13.54 -9.08 20.05
C THR A 379 -13.88 -10.57 19.84
N LYS A 380 -15.10 -10.97 20.19
CA LYS A 380 -15.56 -12.34 19.97
C LYS A 380 -15.78 -12.60 18.47
N PRO A 381 -15.53 -13.82 17.99
CA PRO A 381 -15.82 -14.21 16.62
C PRO A 381 -17.28 -13.88 16.22
N SER A 382 -17.45 -13.14 15.12
CA SER A 382 -18.74 -12.56 14.73
C SER A 382 -19.57 -13.47 13.83
N ASN A 383 -18.91 -14.33 13.03
CA ASN A 383 -19.58 -15.28 12.13
C ASN A 383 -19.25 -16.74 12.46
N ASP A 384 -19.92 -17.69 11.79
CA ASP A 384 -19.79 -19.12 12.05
C ASP A 384 -18.40 -19.64 11.67
N TYR A 385 -17.77 -19.13 10.61
CA TYR A 385 -16.43 -19.52 10.19
C TYR A 385 -15.40 -19.10 11.23
N LEU A 386 -15.42 -17.88 11.70
CA LEU A 386 -14.53 -17.40 12.74
C LEU A 386 -14.72 -18.17 14.07
N ARG A 387 -15.98 -18.53 14.41
CA ARG A 387 -16.27 -19.39 15.57
C ARG A 387 -15.69 -20.79 15.39
N ALA A 388 -15.82 -21.37 14.20
CA ALA A 388 -15.24 -22.66 13.88
C ALA A 388 -13.70 -22.64 13.93
N PHE A 389 -13.06 -21.61 13.36
CA PHE A 389 -11.60 -21.45 13.39
C PHE A 389 -11.09 -21.29 14.83
N ALA A 390 -11.76 -20.50 15.65
CA ALA A 390 -11.44 -20.34 17.06
C ALA A 390 -11.60 -21.65 17.84
N TRP A 391 -12.64 -22.43 17.57
CA TRP A 391 -12.89 -23.74 18.16
C TRP A 391 -11.79 -24.74 17.76
N ILE A 392 -11.45 -24.82 16.47
CA ILE A 392 -10.38 -25.67 15.96
C ILE A 392 -9.06 -25.34 16.65
N ARG A 393 -8.70 -24.05 16.74
CA ARG A 393 -7.48 -23.61 17.44
C ARG A 393 -7.41 -24.10 18.89
N GLN A 394 -8.55 -24.14 19.59
CA GLN A 394 -8.59 -24.51 21.00
C GLN A 394 -8.69 -26.01 21.23
N LYS A 395 -9.40 -26.73 20.38
CA LYS A 395 -9.83 -28.13 20.64
C LYS A 395 -9.05 -29.19 19.87
N THR A 396 -8.35 -28.84 18.80
CA THR A 396 -7.54 -29.83 18.06
C THR A 396 -6.12 -29.88 18.60
N PRO A 397 -5.36 -30.99 18.40
CA PRO A 397 -3.97 -31.10 18.81
C PRO A 397 -3.12 -29.94 18.31
N ARG A 398 -2.18 -29.48 19.13
CA ARG A 398 -1.22 -28.43 18.75
C ARG A 398 -0.06 -29.05 17.98
N PRO A 399 0.67 -28.21 17.16
CA PRO A 399 1.94 -28.62 16.57
C PRO A 399 2.89 -29.19 17.63
N ASN A 400 3.72 -30.12 17.25
CA ASN A 400 4.63 -30.93 18.07
C ASN A 400 3.96 -32.12 18.80
N THR A 401 2.71 -32.44 18.46
CA THR A 401 2.10 -33.71 18.85
C THR A 401 2.08 -34.68 17.67
N PRO A 402 2.22 -36.00 17.87
CA PRO A 402 2.14 -36.99 16.79
C PRO A 402 0.80 -37.00 16.02
N THR A 403 -0.19 -36.32 16.55
CA THR A 403 -1.57 -36.24 16.03
C THR A 403 -1.89 -34.85 15.44
N ASP A 404 -0.88 -34.08 14.98
CA ASP A 404 -1.16 -32.80 14.35
C ASP A 404 -1.97 -33.01 13.07
N ALA A 405 -3.07 -32.27 12.97
CA ALA A 405 -4.05 -32.46 11.89
C ALA A 405 -3.78 -31.54 10.72
N LEU A 406 -3.86 -32.09 9.51
CA LEU A 406 -3.96 -31.35 8.27
C LEU A 406 -5.44 -31.20 7.92
N PHE A 407 -5.89 -29.97 7.76
CA PHE A 407 -7.29 -29.66 7.45
C PHE A 407 -7.53 -29.55 5.93
N ALA A 408 -8.62 -30.13 5.48
CA ALA A 408 -9.17 -29.91 4.15
C ALA A 408 -10.45 -29.09 4.30
N LEU A 409 -10.47 -27.89 3.72
CA LEU A 409 -11.64 -27.02 3.63
C LEU A 409 -12.18 -27.05 2.20
N ASP A 410 -13.38 -26.52 1.99
CA ASP A 410 -13.83 -26.16 0.65
C ASP A 410 -12.77 -25.23 0.02
N PRO A 411 -12.24 -25.52 -1.18
CA PRO A 411 -11.23 -24.71 -1.83
C PRO A 411 -11.63 -23.23 -2.01
N TYR A 412 -12.93 -22.93 -2.01
CA TYR A 412 -13.49 -21.58 -2.13
C TYR A 412 -14.14 -21.08 -0.84
N TYR A 413 -13.78 -21.64 0.33
CA TYR A 413 -14.43 -21.32 1.61
C TYR A 413 -14.40 -19.81 1.92
N MET A 414 -13.35 -19.10 1.52
CA MET A 414 -13.23 -17.64 1.73
C MET A 414 -14.31 -16.83 0.99
N GLN A 415 -14.93 -17.40 -0.03
CA GLN A 415 -15.97 -16.74 -0.85
C GLN A 415 -17.38 -17.26 -0.54
N GLN A 416 -17.51 -18.16 0.43
CA GLN A 416 -18.81 -18.70 0.80
C GLN A 416 -19.68 -17.64 1.52
N PRO A 417 -21.00 -17.70 1.35
CA PRO A 417 -21.91 -16.82 2.10
C PRO A 417 -21.67 -16.93 3.62
N GLY A 418 -21.53 -15.80 4.27
CA GLY A 418 -21.25 -15.75 5.72
C GLY A 418 -19.78 -15.73 6.08
N GLU A 419 -18.87 -15.74 5.09
CA GLU A 419 -17.44 -15.53 5.23
C GLU A 419 -17.01 -14.23 4.52
N ASP A 420 -16.00 -13.55 5.06
CA ASP A 420 -15.46 -12.28 4.54
C ASP A 420 -13.97 -12.40 4.21
N PHE A 421 -13.53 -13.45 3.53
CA PHE A 421 -12.16 -13.69 3.07
C PHE A 421 -11.10 -13.88 4.17
N HIS A 422 -11.48 -14.41 5.35
CA HIS A 422 -10.52 -14.71 6.42
C HIS A 422 -9.71 -15.99 6.15
N GLY A 423 -8.42 -15.92 6.44
CA GLY A 423 -7.48 -17.03 6.28
C GLY A 423 -7.58 -18.05 7.40
N PHE A 424 -7.92 -19.30 7.07
CA PHE A 424 -7.96 -20.40 8.02
C PHE A 424 -6.64 -20.57 8.80
N ARG A 425 -5.51 -20.63 8.07
CA ARG A 425 -4.17 -20.79 8.69
C ARG A 425 -3.90 -19.69 9.70
N ALA A 426 -4.19 -18.46 9.36
CA ALA A 426 -3.96 -17.30 10.21
C ALA A 426 -4.75 -17.36 11.53
N LEU A 427 -6.00 -17.84 11.48
CA LEU A 427 -6.92 -17.77 12.62
C LEU A 427 -7.04 -19.08 13.39
N ALA A 428 -7.07 -20.22 12.69
CA ALA A 428 -7.11 -21.54 13.33
C ALA A 428 -5.73 -22.04 13.81
N GLU A 429 -4.63 -21.45 13.33
CA GLU A 429 -3.25 -21.84 13.64
C GLU A 429 -2.98 -23.34 13.34
N ARG A 430 -3.52 -23.83 12.22
CA ARG A 430 -3.38 -25.21 11.77
C ARG A 430 -2.99 -25.27 10.30
N SER A 431 -2.29 -26.34 9.92
CA SER A 431 -2.01 -26.67 8.53
C SER A 431 -3.30 -26.95 7.77
N ALA A 432 -3.35 -26.49 6.51
CA ALA A 432 -4.47 -26.75 5.62
C ALA A 432 -4.01 -27.05 4.19
N LEU A 433 -4.79 -27.82 3.47
CA LEU A 433 -4.63 -27.95 2.02
C LEU A 433 -4.82 -26.58 1.35
N ALA A 434 -4.23 -26.45 0.16
CA ALA A 434 -4.28 -25.19 -0.60
C ALA A 434 -5.74 -24.81 -0.93
N ASP A 435 -6.06 -23.53 -0.76
CA ASP A 435 -7.29 -22.94 -1.25
C ASP A 435 -7.16 -22.44 -2.70
N MET A 436 -8.28 -22.17 -3.37
CA MET A 436 -8.31 -21.65 -4.73
C MET A 436 -8.48 -20.12 -4.80
N VAL A 437 -8.58 -19.47 -3.64
CA VAL A 437 -8.83 -18.03 -3.55
C VAL A 437 -7.52 -17.26 -3.41
N LYS A 438 -6.63 -17.68 -2.50
CA LYS A 438 -5.38 -16.97 -2.19
C LYS A 438 -4.13 -17.75 -2.61
N ASP A 439 -4.09 -19.05 -2.39
CA ASP A 439 -2.91 -19.87 -2.63
C ASP A 439 -2.40 -19.88 -4.09
N PRO A 440 -3.25 -19.78 -5.15
CA PRO A 440 -2.76 -19.67 -6.52
C PRO A 440 -1.87 -18.45 -6.75
N GLY A 441 -2.11 -17.34 -6.03
CA GLY A 441 -1.27 -16.16 -6.09
C GLY A 441 0.16 -16.38 -5.59
N MET A 442 0.35 -17.32 -4.66
CA MET A 442 1.68 -17.74 -4.18
C MET A 442 2.40 -18.59 -5.22
N VAL A 443 1.70 -19.58 -5.80
CA VAL A 443 2.25 -20.45 -6.86
C VAL A 443 2.70 -19.63 -8.07
N ALA A 444 1.97 -18.61 -8.45
CA ALA A 444 2.32 -17.78 -9.59
C ALA A 444 3.60 -16.93 -9.37
N ARG A 445 4.05 -16.77 -8.12
CA ARG A 445 5.27 -15.99 -7.77
C ARG A 445 6.54 -16.85 -7.66
N VAL A 446 6.41 -18.16 -7.70
CA VAL A 446 7.49 -19.15 -7.66
C VAL A 446 7.82 -19.63 -9.07
#